data_d7a1ab950a36bbf2fd6eac8634c84a64
#
_entry.id   d7a1ab950a36bbf2fd6eac8634c84a64
#
_cell.length_a   1.000
_cell.length_b   1.000
_cell.length_c   1.000
_cell.angle_alpha   90.00
_cell.angle_beta   90.00
_cell.angle_gamma   90.00
#
_symmetry.space_group_name_H-M   'P 1'
#
loop_
_entity.id
_entity.type
_entity.pdbx_description
1 polymer ?
#
loop_
_entity_poly.entity_id
_entity_poly.type
_entity_poly.pdbx_seq_one_letter_code
_entity_poly.pdbx_strand_id
1 'polypeptide(L)'
;MKNKNGVMSVNAIIEKITEQIQEGIYPGASLALYRKGQWSEHYLGLADPEKGESVVADLVYDLASVSKVVGVATICAFLYAKGELPLDRPFKEFYPRFAHEKTTIRELLTHTSGLDPFIPNRDQLDARQLKTALENLQLKEDKSFHYTDVNFLLLGFWLEDRFHQPLDRLFEELIFTPWKMTET
;
A
#
# COMPACT_ATOMS: atom_id res chain seq x y z
N MET A 1 -8.76 -28.54 -2.86
CA MET A 1 -10.17 -29.01 -3.01
C MET A 1 -11.13 -27.95 -2.48
N LYS A 2 -12.12 -27.53 -3.24
CA LYS A 2 -13.15 -26.60 -2.79
C LYS A 2 -14.21 -27.35 -1.97
N ASN A 3 -14.67 -26.76 -0.86
CA ASN A 3 -15.83 -27.29 -0.14
C ASN A 3 -17.13 -27.08 -0.95
N LYS A 4 -18.27 -27.61 -0.46
CA LYS A 4 -19.59 -27.50 -1.11
C LYS A 4 -20.03 -26.04 -1.42
N ASN A 5 -19.37 -25.04 -0.84
CA ASN A 5 -19.62 -23.60 -1.02
C ASN A 5 -18.55 -22.92 -1.89
N GLY A 6 -17.70 -23.68 -2.60
CA GLY A 6 -16.66 -23.10 -3.46
C GLY A 6 -15.42 -22.53 -2.74
N VAL A 7 -15.36 -22.62 -1.40
CA VAL A 7 -14.27 -22.09 -0.59
C VAL A 7 -13.15 -23.13 -0.47
N MET A 8 -11.91 -22.73 -0.74
CA MET A 8 -10.73 -23.58 -0.55
C MET A 8 -10.53 -23.91 0.93
N SER A 9 -10.11 -25.15 1.22
CA SER A 9 -9.64 -25.51 2.56
C SER A 9 -8.28 -24.88 2.84
N VAL A 10 -7.93 -24.69 4.11
CA VAL A 10 -6.60 -24.19 4.52
C VAL A 10 -5.50 -25.10 3.94
N ASN A 11 -5.68 -26.43 4.03
CA ASN A 11 -4.72 -27.38 3.46
C ASN A 11 -4.52 -27.19 1.94
N ALA A 12 -5.61 -26.96 1.20
CA ALA A 12 -5.49 -26.74 -0.25
C ALA A 12 -4.74 -25.42 -0.60
N ILE A 13 -4.82 -24.40 0.26
CA ILE A 13 -4.01 -23.18 0.12
C ILE A 13 -2.54 -23.49 0.39
N ILE A 14 -2.24 -24.20 1.49
CA ILE A 14 -0.87 -24.61 1.84
C ILE A 14 -0.26 -25.49 0.75
N GLU A 15 -1.02 -26.50 0.28
CA GLU A 15 -0.58 -27.37 -0.82
C GLU A 15 -0.21 -26.54 -2.07
N LYS A 16 -1.06 -25.57 -2.43
CA LYS A 16 -0.79 -24.71 -3.61
C LYS A 16 0.44 -23.84 -3.45
N ILE A 17 0.64 -23.24 -2.27
CA ILE A 17 1.86 -22.46 -1.96
C ILE A 17 3.10 -23.37 -2.03
N THR A 18 3.01 -24.58 -1.46
CA THR A 18 4.11 -25.55 -1.47
C THR A 18 4.48 -25.99 -2.89
N GLU A 19 3.48 -26.25 -3.74
CA GLU A 19 3.71 -26.54 -5.17
C GLU A 19 4.45 -25.38 -5.86
N GLN A 20 4.03 -24.14 -5.65
CA GLN A 20 4.64 -22.95 -6.26
C GLN A 20 6.10 -22.74 -5.78
N ILE A 21 6.39 -23.03 -4.50
CA ILE A 21 7.77 -23.03 -3.99
C ILE A 21 8.62 -24.11 -4.68
N GLN A 22 8.07 -25.34 -4.84
CA GLN A 22 8.76 -26.42 -5.54
C GLN A 22 8.99 -26.14 -7.02
N GLU A 23 8.06 -25.42 -7.67
CA GLU A 23 8.18 -24.94 -9.05
C GLU A 23 9.17 -23.76 -9.18
N GLY A 24 9.70 -23.22 -8.07
CA GLY A 24 10.65 -22.11 -8.05
C GLY A 24 10.05 -20.76 -8.39
N ILE A 25 8.74 -20.58 -8.23
CA ILE A 25 8.06 -19.29 -8.49
C ILE A 25 8.49 -18.25 -7.45
N TYR A 26 8.66 -18.66 -6.20
CA TYR A 26 9.26 -17.90 -5.10
C TYR A 26 9.86 -18.87 -4.08
N PRO A 27 10.86 -18.43 -3.26
CA PRO A 27 11.59 -19.34 -2.39
C PRO A 27 10.83 -19.73 -1.14
N GLY A 28 9.95 -18.88 -0.63
CA GLY A 28 9.23 -19.11 0.60
C GLY A 28 8.08 -18.15 0.80
N ALA A 29 7.25 -18.39 1.81
CA ALA A 29 6.08 -17.59 2.12
C ALA A 29 5.68 -17.69 3.60
N SER A 30 5.18 -16.59 4.17
CA SER A 30 4.43 -16.56 5.42
C SER A 30 2.94 -16.38 5.10
N LEU A 31 2.09 -17.20 5.70
CA LEU A 31 0.65 -17.16 5.51
C LEU A 31 -0.05 -17.05 6.87
N ALA A 32 -0.85 -16.00 7.05
CA ALA A 32 -1.74 -15.84 8.18
C ALA A 32 -3.20 -15.93 7.74
N LEU A 33 -4.00 -16.72 8.40
CA LEU A 33 -5.41 -16.92 8.10
C LEU A 33 -6.27 -16.66 9.33
N TYR A 34 -7.30 -15.84 9.16
CA TYR A 34 -8.32 -15.63 10.18
C TYR A 34 -9.63 -16.29 9.76
N ARG A 35 -10.11 -17.26 10.55
CA ARG A 35 -11.34 -17.97 10.25
C ARG A 35 -12.11 -18.31 11.53
N LYS A 36 -13.38 -17.95 11.58
CA LYS A 36 -14.27 -18.26 12.71
C LYS A 36 -13.72 -17.80 14.07
N GLY A 37 -13.11 -16.61 14.12
CA GLY A 37 -12.55 -16.08 15.35
C GLY A 37 -11.15 -16.58 15.70
N GLN A 38 -10.53 -17.43 14.89
CA GLN A 38 -9.21 -18.01 15.16
C GLN A 38 -8.20 -17.64 14.06
N TRP A 39 -6.98 -17.36 14.48
CA TRP A 39 -5.81 -17.20 13.64
C TRP A 39 -5.10 -18.55 13.47
N SER A 40 -4.55 -18.79 12.29
CA SER A 40 -3.54 -19.82 12.04
C SER A 40 -2.44 -19.21 11.17
N GLU A 41 -1.20 -19.58 11.47
CA GLU A 41 0.00 -19.09 10.78
C GLU A 41 0.79 -20.26 10.23
N HIS A 42 1.38 -20.09 9.06
CA HIS A 42 2.15 -21.10 8.35
C HIS A 42 3.35 -20.46 7.71
N TYR A 43 4.52 -21.08 7.90
CA TYR A 43 5.83 -20.61 7.43
C TYR A 43 6.39 -21.67 6.50
N LEU A 44 6.58 -21.36 5.24
CA LEU A 44 6.85 -22.32 4.17
C LEU A 44 8.08 -21.93 3.37
N GLY A 45 8.96 -22.91 3.06
CA GLY A 45 10.13 -22.72 2.22
C GLY A 45 11.27 -21.93 2.86
N LEU A 46 12.05 -21.24 2.04
CA LEU A 46 13.28 -20.56 2.43
C LEU A 46 13.12 -19.03 2.39
N ALA A 47 13.64 -18.36 3.40
CA ALA A 47 13.78 -16.91 3.46
C ALA A 47 14.97 -16.43 2.63
N ASP A 48 16.09 -17.15 2.76
CA ASP A 48 17.30 -16.93 1.97
C ASP A 48 17.75 -18.27 1.36
N PRO A 49 17.48 -18.49 0.06
CA PRO A 49 17.90 -19.71 -0.62
C PRO A 49 19.40 -19.92 -0.70
N GLU A 50 20.21 -18.83 -0.74
CA GLU A 50 21.67 -18.92 -0.85
C GLU A 50 22.27 -19.43 0.46
N LYS A 51 21.68 -19.06 1.59
CA LYS A 51 22.11 -19.49 2.93
C LYS A 51 21.36 -20.73 3.41
N GLY A 52 20.29 -21.14 2.76
CA GLY A 52 19.43 -22.24 3.20
C GLY A 52 18.60 -21.90 4.45
N GLU A 53 18.37 -20.61 4.72
CA GLU A 53 17.62 -20.15 5.88
C GLU A 53 16.10 -20.32 5.64
N SER A 54 15.40 -20.99 6.58
CA SER A 54 13.97 -21.22 6.48
C SER A 54 13.16 -19.97 6.83
N VAL A 55 11.93 -19.88 6.27
CA VAL A 55 10.94 -18.89 6.72
C VAL A 55 10.51 -19.22 8.16
N VAL A 56 10.52 -18.22 9.02
CA VAL A 56 10.19 -18.33 10.45
C VAL A 56 9.18 -17.25 10.86
N ALA A 57 8.61 -17.37 12.06
CA ALA A 57 7.57 -16.45 12.57
C ALA A 57 8.05 -14.99 12.63
N ASP A 58 9.30 -14.78 12.98
CA ASP A 58 9.88 -13.45 13.25
C ASP A 58 10.56 -12.86 12.01
N LEU A 59 10.32 -13.44 10.81
CA LEU A 59 10.91 -12.94 9.58
C LEU A 59 10.32 -11.58 9.22
N VAL A 60 11.16 -10.57 9.10
CA VAL A 60 10.78 -9.23 8.67
C VAL A 60 10.81 -9.15 7.14
N TYR A 61 9.71 -8.72 6.56
CA TYR A 61 9.55 -8.53 5.12
C TYR A 61 9.61 -7.06 4.74
N ASP A 62 10.23 -6.76 3.59
CA ASP A 62 9.98 -5.48 2.94
C ASP A 62 8.52 -5.41 2.49
N LEU A 63 7.76 -4.46 3.04
CA LEU A 63 6.36 -4.27 2.73
C LEU A 63 6.13 -3.78 1.30
N ALA A 64 7.16 -3.20 0.66
CA ALA A 64 7.06 -2.63 -0.67
C ALA A 64 5.77 -1.80 -0.83
N SER A 65 4.94 -2.09 -1.84
CA SER A 65 3.68 -1.35 -2.07
C SER A 65 2.57 -1.57 -1.02
N VAL A 66 2.71 -2.54 -0.12
CA VAL A 66 1.80 -2.67 1.03
C VAL A 66 1.91 -1.44 1.94
N SER A 67 3.04 -0.75 1.94
CA SER A 67 3.24 0.53 2.63
C SER A 67 2.20 1.60 2.26
N LYS A 68 1.70 1.59 1.03
CA LYS A 68 0.62 2.49 0.60
C LYS A 68 -0.64 2.30 1.44
N VAL A 69 -0.98 1.05 1.70
CA VAL A 69 -2.19 0.68 2.45
C VAL A 69 -1.95 0.86 3.94
N VAL A 70 -0.88 0.26 4.49
CA VAL A 70 -0.56 0.30 5.92
C VAL A 70 -0.34 1.73 6.40
N GLY A 71 0.35 2.56 5.61
CA GLY A 71 0.64 3.95 5.96
C GLY A 71 -0.43 4.93 5.46
N VAL A 72 -0.29 5.40 4.23
CA VAL A 72 -1.07 6.52 3.67
C VAL A 72 -2.57 6.26 3.69
N ALA A 73 -3.03 5.10 3.19
CA ALA A 73 -4.47 4.81 3.15
C ALA A 73 -5.07 4.68 4.55
N THR A 74 -4.32 4.13 5.52
CA THR A 74 -4.77 4.03 6.92
C THR A 74 -4.98 5.40 7.54
N ILE A 75 -4.04 6.35 7.36
CA ILE A 75 -4.23 7.73 7.84
C ILE A 75 -5.43 8.40 7.16
N CYS A 76 -5.56 8.23 5.84
CA CYS A 76 -6.73 8.73 5.12
C CYS A 76 -8.05 8.13 5.65
N ALA A 77 -8.07 6.83 5.99
CA ALA A 77 -9.22 6.18 6.59
C ALA A 77 -9.55 6.74 7.98
N PHE A 78 -8.55 7.05 8.81
CA PHE A 78 -8.76 7.72 10.10
C PHE A 78 -9.37 9.11 9.92
N LEU A 79 -8.84 9.90 8.98
CA LEU A 79 -9.37 11.22 8.69
C LEU A 79 -10.82 11.14 8.14
N TYR A 80 -11.09 10.16 7.29
CA TYR A 80 -12.45 9.91 6.79
C TYR A 80 -13.41 9.53 7.92
N ALA A 81 -13.02 8.62 8.80
CA ALA A 81 -13.84 8.20 9.93
C ALA A 81 -14.14 9.35 10.92
N LYS A 82 -13.24 10.33 11.02
CA LYS A 82 -13.45 11.57 11.80
C LYS A 82 -14.28 12.64 11.08
N GLY A 83 -14.67 12.41 9.82
CA GLY A 83 -15.34 13.40 8.99
C GLY A 83 -14.43 14.53 8.47
N GLU A 84 -13.13 14.39 8.61
CA GLU A 84 -12.13 15.39 8.21
C GLU A 84 -11.65 15.24 6.75
N LEU A 85 -12.00 14.14 6.08
CA LEU A 85 -11.61 13.83 4.73
C LEU A 85 -12.79 13.29 3.90
N PRO A 86 -13.68 14.16 3.41
CA PRO A 86 -14.75 13.73 2.50
C PRO A 86 -14.18 13.30 1.15
N LEU A 87 -14.29 11.99 0.84
CA LEU A 87 -13.58 11.35 -0.28
C LEU A 87 -13.99 11.88 -1.67
N ASP A 88 -15.22 12.36 -1.81
CA ASP A 88 -15.78 12.81 -3.09
C ASP A 88 -15.58 14.31 -3.36
N ARG A 89 -14.88 15.01 -2.45
CA ARG A 89 -14.49 16.40 -2.67
C ARG A 89 -13.20 16.45 -3.53
N PRO A 90 -13.04 17.51 -4.32
CA PRO A 90 -11.80 17.74 -5.07
C PRO A 90 -10.56 17.77 -4.15
N PHE A 91 -9.52 17.04 -4.54
CA PHE A 91 -8.28 17.00 -3.78
C PHE A 91 -7.63 18.39 -3.66
N LYS A 92 -7.80 19.24 -4.68
CA LYS A 92 -7.31 20.63 -4.69
C LYS A 92 -7.84 21.48 -3.52
N GLU A 93 -8.99 21.18 -2.98
CA GLU A 93 -9.52 21.90 -1.80
C GLU A 93 -8.69 21.67 -0.54
N PHE A 94 -8.03 20.52 -0.47
CA PHE A 94 -7.14 20.11 0.63
C PHE A 94 -5.66 20.36 0.31
N TYR A 95 -5.34 20.41 -0.98
CA TYR A 95 -3.99 20.59 -1.49
C TYR A 95 -3.98 21.62 -2.64
N PRO A 96 -4.00 22.93 -2.33
CA PRO A 96 -4.19 23.99 -3.32
C PRO A 96 -3.15 24.04 -4.45
N ARG A 97 -1.94 23.49 -4.22
CA ARG A 97 -0.88 23.40 -5.23
C ARG A 97 -1.17 22.40 -6.35
N PHE A 98 -2.05 21.44 -6.12
CA PHE A 98 -2.42 20.44 -7.10
C PHE A 98 -3.14 21.09 -8.30
N ALA A 99 -2.67 20.80 -9.53
CA ALA A 99 -3.12 21.49 -10.73
C ALA A 99 -4.60 21.23 -11.08
N HIS A 100 -5.11 20.03 -10.76
CA HIS A 100 -6.42 19.58 -11.27
C HIS A 100 -7.57 19.83 -10.29
N GLU A 101 -8.59 20.57 -10.77
CA GLU A 101 -9.68 21.05 -9.92
C GLU A 101 -10.74 19.98 -9.59
N LYS A 102 -10.84 18.91 -10.39
CA LYS A 102 -11.93 17.93 -10.30
C LYS A 102 -11.51 16.56 -9.79
N THR A 103 -10.20 16.27 -9.72
CA THR A 103 -9.72 14.99 -9.23
C THR A 103 -10.02 14.85 -7.75
N THR A 104 -10.74 13.79 -7.37
CA THR A 104 -11.17 13.58 -6.00
C THR A 104 -10.16 12.75 -5.20
N ILE A 105 -10.26 12.80 -3.87
CA ILE A 105 -9.48 11.96 -2.97
C ILE A 105 -9.79 10.48 -3.21
N ARG A 106 -11.04 10.15 -3.47
CA ARG A 106 -11.45 8.78 -3.83
C ARG A 106 -10.70 8.28 -5.06
N GLU A 107 -10.66 9.07 -6.12
CA GLU A 107 -9.96 8.69 -7.36
C GLU A 107 -8.45 8.45 -7.13
N LEU A 108 -7.80 9.22 -6.26
CA LEU A 108 -6.40 8.97 -5.88
C LEU A 108 -6.26 7.66 -5.09
N LEU A 109 -7.08 7.44 -4.06
CA LEU A 109 -7.03 6.24 -3.23
C LEU A 109 -7.38 4.95 -3.98
N THR A 110 -8.19 5.03 -5.04
CA THR A 110 -8.65 3.88 -5.82
C THR A 110 -7.90 3.71 -7.15
N HIS A 111 -6.86 4.49 -7.42
CA HIS A 111 -6.12 4.47 -8.68
C HIS A 111 -6.97 4.69 -9.93
N THR A 112 -7.96 5.58 -9.83
CA THR A 112 -8.86 5.96 -10.92
C THR A 112 -8.78 7.46 -11.25
N SER A 113 -7.70 8.13 -10.85
CA SER A 113 -7.51 9.57 -11.04
C SER A 113 -7.30 9.98 -12.51
N GLY A 114 -6.80 9.07 -13.34
CA GLY A 114 -6.36 9.37 -14.71
C GLY A 114 -5.03 10.14 -14.79
N LEU A 115 -4.31 10.30 -13.68
CA LEU A 115 -2.99 10.94 -13.70
C LEU A 115 -1.99 10.11 -14.50
N ASP A 116 -1.25 10.77 -15.41
CA ASP A 116 -0.16 10.12 -16.14
C ASP A 116 1.02 9.88 -15.19
N PRO A 117 1.47 8.63 -14.99
CA PRO A 117 2.56 8.34 -14.07
C PRO A 117 3.95 8.75 -14.59
N PHE A 118 4.03 9.22 -15.85
CA PHE A 118 5.29 9.55 -16.45
C PHE A 118 5.87 10.85 -15.92
N ILE A 119 7.02 10.78 -15.28
CA ILE A 119 7.81 11.91 -14.78
C ILE A 119 9.19 11.82 -15.44
N PRO A 120 9.57 12.77 -16.31
CA PRO A 120 10.88 12.77 -16.94
C PRO A 120 12.00 12.83 -15.88
N ASN A 121 13.04 12.00 -16.07
CA ASN A 121 14.23 11.96 -15.20
C ASN A 121 13.91 11.80 -13.69
N ARG A 122 12.85 11.07 -13.36
CA ARG A 122 12.36 10.89 -11.99
C ARG A 122 13.46 10.56 -10.97
N ASP A 123 14.38 9.68 -11.35
CA ASP A 123 15.46 9.20 -10.48
C ASP A 123 16.55 10.26 -10.19
N GLN A 124 16.52 11.40 -10.90
CA GLN A 124 17.45 12.50 -10.73
C GLN A 124 16.83 13.68 -9.96
N LEU A 125 15.52 13.61 -9.68
CA LEU A 125 14.81 14.69 -8.99
C LEU A 125 15.04 14.59 -7.48
N ASP A 126 15.30 15.76 -6.86
CA ASP A 126 15.18 15.87 -5.42
C ASP A 126 13.71 15.83 -4.96
N ALA A 127 13.48 15.74 -3.65
CA ALA A 127 12.14 15.64 -3.08
C ALA A 127 11.24 16.84 -3.47
N ARG A 128 11.79 18.04 -3.53
CA ARG A 128 11.05 19.27 -3.91
C ARG A 128 10.67 19.26 -5.39
N GLN A 129 11.61 18.86 -6.24
CA GLN A 129 11.38 18.74 -7.68
C GLN A 129 10.35 17.65 -7.98
N LEU A 130 10.46 16.51 -7.32
CA LEU A 130 9.49 15.40 -7.44
C LEU A 130 8.09 15.86 -7.00
N LYS A 131 7.98 16.54 -5.87
CA LYS A 131 6.72 17.09 -5.38
C LYS A 131 6.08 18.04 -6.40
N THR A 132 6.88 18.97 -6.97
CA THR A 132 6.40 19.90 -7.99
C THR A 132 5.96 19.17 -9.28
N ALA A 133 6.70 18.15 -9.70
CA ALA A 133 6.34 17.34 -10.87
C ALA A 133 5.01 16.61 -10.66
N LEU A 134 4.81 16.00 -9.48
CA LEU A 134 3.57 15.31 -9.10
C LEU A 134 2.35 16.25 -9.06
N GLU A 135 2.53 17.46 -8.53
CA GLU A 135 1.49 18.49 -8.47
C GLU A 135 0.95 18.89 -9.86
N ASN A 136 1.77 18.72 -10.91
CA ASN A 136 1.52 19.17 -12.28
C ASN A 136 1.45 18.04 -13.32
N LEU A 137 1.25 16.80 -12.90
CA LEU A 137 1.09 15.66 -13.82
C LEU A 137 -0.06 15.89 -14.80
N GLN A 138 0.08 15.36 -16.00
CA GLN A 138 -1.01 15.42 -16.99
C GLN A 138 -2.17 14.49 -16.59
N LEU A 139 -3.40 14.88 -16.95
CA LEU A 139 -4.56 14.01 -16.86
C LEU A 139 -4.82 13.35 -18.21
N LYS A 140 -5.04 12.04 -18.17
CA LYS A 140 -5.61 11.26 -19.28
C LYS A 140 -7.12 11.30 -19.22
N GLU A 141 -7.78 11.16 -20.36
CA GLU A 141 -9.24 11.05 -20.41
C GLU A 141 -9.75 9.76 -19.75
N ASP A 142 -8.98 8.67 -19.88
CA ASP A 142 -9.29 7.39 -19.27
C ASP A 142 -9.04 7.43 -17.75
N LYS A 143 -10.12 7.28 -17.02
CA LYS A 143 -10.15 7.16 -15.55
C LYS A 143 -10.44 5.74 -15.08
N SER A 144 -10.25 4.74 -15.92
CA SER A 144 -10.29 3.34 -15.50
C SER A 144 -9.21 3.07 -14.45
N PHE A 145 -9.33 1.94 -13.75
CA PHE A 145 -8.33 1.53 -12.79
C PHE A 145 -6.96 1.37 -13.44
N HIS A 146 -6.00 2.16 -12.98
CA HIS A 146 -4.61 2.08 -13.42
C HIS A 146 -3.68 2.23 -12.21
N TYR A 147 -3.14 1.09 -11.73
CA TYR A 147 -2.25 1.10 -10.57
C TYR A 147 -0.98 1.89 -10.85
N THR A 148 -0.69 2.88 -9.99
CA THR A 148 0.50 3.72 -10.10
C THR A 148 0.91 4.30 -8.74
N ASP A 149 2.19 4.62 -8.58
CA ASP A 149 2.72 5.23 -7.35
C ASP A 149 2.32 6.68 -7.18
N VAL A 150 2.10 7.41 -8.28
CA VAL A 150 1.95 8.88 -8.23
C VAL A 150 0.77 9.33 -7.37
N ASN A 151 -0.32 8.56 -7.35
CA ASN A 151 -1.49 8.86 -6.52
C ASN A 151 -1.13 8.87 -5.02
N PHE A 152 -0.40 7.87 -4.58
CA PHE A 152 -0.03 7.71 -3.17
C PHE A 152 1.14 8.61 -2.77
N LEU A 153 2.04 8.94 -3.69
CA LEU A 153 3.06 9.97 -3.49
C LEU A 153 2.41 11.35 -3.26
N LEU A 154 1.42 11.71 -4.06
CA LEU A 154 0.65 12.97 -3.87
C LEU A 154 -0.05 12.99 -2.51
N LEU A 155 -0.74 11.92 -2.14
CA LEU A 155 -1.38 11.82 -0.83
C LEU A 155 -0.37 11.88 0.31
N GLY A 156 0.79 11.23 0.16
CA GLY A 156 1.87 11.27 1.14
C GLY A 156 2.39 12.69 1.37
N PHE A 157 2.76 13.42 0.30
CA PHE A 157 3.20 14.81 0.42
C PHE A 157 2.13 15.74 0.97
N TRP A 158 0.85 15.49 0.64
CA TRP A 158 -0.25 16.22 1.23
C TRP A 158 -0.38 15.96 2.73
N LEU A 159 -0.20 14.72 3.18
CA LEU A 159 -0.22 14.39 4.61
C LEU A 159 0.92 15.09 5.35
N GLU A 160 2.14 15.08 4.80
CA GLU A 160 3.27 15.83 5.38
C GLU A 160 2.97 17.32 5.53
N ASP A 161 2.40 17.94 4.48
CA ASP A 161 2.01 19.36 4.53
C ASP A 161 0.90 19.62 5.55
N ARG A 162 -0.10 18.73 5.64
CA ARG A 162 -1.23 18.85 6.56
C ARG A 162 -0.82 18.76 8.03
N PHE A 163 0.08 17.82 8.33
CA PHE A 163 0.51 17.54 9.69
C PHE A 163 1.82 18.26 10.07
N HIS A 164 2.47 18.91 9.12
CA HIS A 164 3.76 19.61 9.31
C HIS A 164 4.86 18.70 9.86
N GLN A 165 4.87 17.43 9.45
CA GLN A 165 5.90 16.48 9.86
C GLN A 165 6.13 15.40 8.79
N PRO A 166 7.33 14.75 8.78
CA PRO A 166 7.67 13.69 7.83
C PRO A 166 6.73 12.49 7.93
N LEU A 167 6.53 11.80 6.80
CA LEU A 167 5.58 10.71 6.68
C LEU A 167 5.91 9.50 7.56
N ASP A 168 7.19 9.20 7.76
CA ASP A 168 7.66 8.14 8.66
C ASP A 168 7.24 8.41 10.12
N ARG A 169 7.32 9.67 10.56
CA ARG A 169 6.86 10.08 11.90
C ARG A 169 5.36 9.98 12.04
N LEU A 170 4.61 10.33 10.99
CA LEU A 170 3.16 10.17 10.99
C LEU A 170 2.76 8.69 11.12
N PHE A 171 3.44 7.80 10.41
CA PHE A 171 3.19 6.37 10.52
C PHE A 171 3.51 5.85 11.92
N GLU A 172 4.65 6.23 12.48
CA GLU A 172 5.06 5.87 13.83
C GLU A 172 4.01 6.30 14.88
N GLU A 173 3.62 7.57 14.86
CA GLU A 173 2.73 8.14 15.86
C GLU A 173 1.27 7.69 15.73
N LEU A 174 0.76 7.61 14.51
CA LEU A 174 -0.67 7.36 14.26
C LEU A 174 -1.01 5.89 14.06
N ILE A 175 -0.04 5.05 13.68
CA ILE A 175 -0.27 3.65 13.33
C ILE A 175 0.60 2.72 14.17
N PHE A 176 1.93 2.77 14.01
CA PHE A 176 2.81 1.72 14.51
C PHE A 176 2.83 1.67 16.03
N THR A 177 3.02 2.80 16.70
CA THR A 177 3.02 2.87 18.17
C THR A 177 1.66 2.48 18.77
N PRO A 178 0.51 3.04 18.34
CA PRO A 178 -0.81 2.65 18.88
C PRO A 178 -1.15 1.18 18.68
N TRP A 179 -0.72 0.61 17.56
CA TRP A 179 -1.00 -0.79 17.21
C TRP A 179 0.09 -1.77 17.65
N LYS A 180 1.15 -1.25 18.32
CA LYS A 180 2.28 -2.03 18.82
C LYS A 180 3.01 -2.80 17.70
N MET A 181 3.12 -2.20 16.55
CA MET A 181 3.89 -2.71 15.41
C MET A 181 5.35 -2.34 15.60
N THR A 182 6.08 -3.11 16.38
CA THR A 182 7.44 -2.78 16.83
C THR A 182 8.54 -3.08 15.80
N GLU A 183 8.19 -3.84 14.76
CA GLU A 183 9.12 -4.30 13.72
C GLU A 183 8.77 -3.70 12.34
N THR A 184 8.12 -2.52 12.32
CA THR A 184 7.63 -1.89 11.08
C THR A 184 8.25 -0.53 10.87
#